data_cda662c762be21d16ce80757db4dd484
#
_entry.id   cda662c762be21d16ce80757db4dd484
#
_cell.length_a   1.000
_cell.length_b   1.000
_cell.length_c   1.000
_cell.angle_alpha   90.00
_cell.angle_beta   90.00
_cell.angle_gamma   90.00
#
_symmetry.space_group_name_H-M   'P 1'
#
loop_
_entity.id
_entity.type
_entity.pdbx_description
1 polymer ?
#
loop_
_entity_poly.entity_id
_entity_poly.type
_entity_poly.pdbx_seq_one_letter_code
_entity_poly.pdbx_strand_id
1 'polypeptide(L)'
;MAHADPVVSVHNLRKSYGSVTALDGVTFEIERGETFALLGPNGAGKSTTIEILEGYRDRSGGEARVLGIDPQKGGVAWKARLGIVLQSTGETGSATVREQLSHFAGYYPNPRSVDEVIAAVGLEGQENKRIRALSGGQRRRVDVALGVIGRPELLFLDEPTTGFDPEARQNFWQLIRELKREGTTILLTTHYLDEAAQLGDRAAVIAGGTVIAQGRMDEIGGPDALTPVVRWRDSSGTKRTERTSSPAAFVAQLQAQLGCEPDALEIIRPSLEDIYLDLVGAYENPSVENGAPEIVGAPDEPRHAESTRVVTSHSEETSRL
;
A
#
# COMPACT_ATOMS: atom_id res chain seq x y z
N MET A 1 -21.31 -4.86 -16.53
CA MET A 1 -21.39 -3.68 -15.61
C MET A 1 -20.25 -2.78 -16.00
N ALA A 2 -20.48 -1.49 -16.31
CA ALA A 2 -19.39 -0.57 -16.58
C ALA A 2 -18.55 -0.48 -15.30
N HIS A 3 -17.27 -0.84 -15.34
CA HIS A 3 -16.33 -0.55 -14.25
C HIS A 3 -16.33 0.97 -14.08
N ALA A 4 -16.60 1.43 -12.86
CA ALA A 4 -16.40 2.84 -12.54
C ALA A 4 -14.90 3.14 -12.69
N ASP A 5 -14.57 4.32 -13.21
CA ASP A 5 -13.15 4.72 -13.34
C ASP A 5 -12.47 4.68 -11.98
N PRO A 6 -11.25 4.11 -11.88
CA PRO A 6 -10.51 4.04 -10.62
C PRO A 6 -10.21 5.44 -10.08
N VAL A 7 -10.18 5.57 -8.75
CA VAL A 7 -9.84 6.84 -8.08
C VAL A 7 -8.37 7.19 -8.28
N VAL A 8 -7.50 6.17 -8.29
CA VAL A 8 -6.09 6.30 -8.63
C VAL A 8 -5.77 5.29 -9.73
N SER A 9 -5.14 5.75 -10.80
CA SER A 9 -4.59 4.89 -11.85
C SER A 9 -3.13 5.26 -12.08
N VAL A 10 -2.25 4.28 -11.97
CA VAL A 10 -0.80 4.40 -12.14
C VAL A 10 -0.37 3.38 -13.17
N HIS A 11 0.27 3.85 -14.25
CA HIS A 11 0.75 2.98 -15.31
C HIS A 11 2.20 3.29 -15.66
N ASN A 12 3.06 2.27 -15.52
CA ASN A 12 4.49 2.33 -15.83
C ASN A 12 5.19 3.57 -15.23
N LEU A 13 4.84 3.92 -13.97
CA LEU A 13 5.35 5.11 -13.31
C LEU A 13 6.85 5.00 -13.07
N ARG A 14 7.58 6.02 -13.48
CA ARG A 14 9.04 6.09 -13.38
C ARG A 14 9.49 7.35 -12.69
N LYS A 15 10.52 7.23 -11.85
CA LYS A 15 11.19 8.36 -11.21
C LYS A 15 12.67 8.11 -11.06
N SER A 16 13.48 9.05 -11.57
CA SER A 16 14.93 9.05 -11.40
C SER A 16 15.40 10.34 -10.76
N TYR A 17 16.45 10.25 -9.95
CA TYR A 17 17.17 11.33 -9.32
C TYR A 17 18.65 11.24 -9.75
N GLY A 18 18.99 11.95 -10.80
CA GLY A 18 20.31 11.78 -11.43
C GLY A 18 20.53 10.33 -11.90
N SER A 19 21.50 9.64 -11.34
CA SER A 19 21.81 8.23 -11.67
C SER A 19 20.99 7.21 -10.86
N VAL A 20 20.23 7.64 -9.86
CA VAL A 20 19.45 6.75 -9.00
C VAL A 20 18.02 6.63 -9.52
N THR A 21 17.60 5.42 -9.87
CA THR A 21 16.22 5.12 -10.24
C THR A 21 15.45 4.72 -8.97
N ALA A 22 14.49 5.55 -8.58
CA ALA A 22 13.63 5.31 -7.42
C ALA A 22 12.36 4.53 -7.76
N LEU A 23 11.83 4.72 -8.98
CA LEU A 23 10.68 3.97 -9.51
C LEU A 23 10.99 3.55 -10.94
N ASP A 24 10.74 2.27 -11.25
CA ASP A 24 10.99 1.66 -12.55
C ASP A 24 9.79 0.85 -13.04
N GLY A 25 8.72 1.55 -13.39
CA GLY A 25 7.55 0.92 -14.03
C GLY A 25 6.45 0.49 -13.05
N VAL A 26 6.26 1.21 -11.93
CA VAL A 26 5.18 0.94 -10.98
C VAL A 26 3.82 1.06 -11.66
N THR A 27 2.98 0.03 -11.50
CA THR A 27 1.64 -0.04 -12.09
C THR A 27 0.65 -0.62 -11.08
N PHE A 28 -0.40 0.13 -10.76
CA PHE A 28 -1.54 -0.32 -9.93
C PHE A 28 -2.73 0.63 -10.07
N GLU A 29 -3.89 0.18 -9.61
CA GLU A 29 -5.12 0.97 -9.56
C GLU A 29 -5.78 0.86 -8.20
N ILE A 30 -6.46 1.95 -7.79
CA ILE A 30 -7.24 2.01 -6.55
C ILE A 30 -8.68 2.34 -6.89
N GLU A 31 -9.57 1.45 -6.44
CA GLU A 31 -11.00 1.60 -6.64
C GLU A 31 -11.60 2.61 -5.64
N ARG A 32 -12.79 3.13 -5.97
CA ARG A 32 -13.47 4.07 -5.09
C ARG A 32 -13.95 3.41 -3.80
N GLY A 33 -13.65 4.02 -2.66
CA GLY A 33 -14.08 3.58 -1.33
C GLY A 33 -13.27 2.41 -0.75
N GLU A 34 -12.20 1.96 -1.44
CA GLU A 34 -11.30 0.96 -0.86
C GLU A 34 -10.19 1.59 -0.02
N THR A 35 -9.65 0.81 0.88
CA THR A 35 -8.36 1.08 1.52
C THR A 35 -7.30 0.23 0.83
N PHE A 36 -6.37 0.90 0.16
CA PHE A 36 -5.26 0.26 -0.55
C PHE A 36 -3.96 0.45 0.22
N ALA A 37 -3.27 -0.65 0.54
CA ALA A 37 -2.00 -0.62 1.25
C ALA A 37 -0.82 -0.70 0.27
N LEU A 38 0.12 0.24 0.37
CA LEU A 38 1.36 0.24 -0.39
C LEU A 38 2.49 -0.21 0.54
N LEU A 39 2.92 -1.45 0.38
CA LEU A 39 3.89 -2.12 1.25
C LEU A 39 5.26 -2.18 0.57
N GLY A 40 6.31 -2.36 1.35
CA GLY A 40 7.68 -2.54 0.84
C GLY A 40 8.73 -2.10 1.86
N PRO A 41 10.00 -2.50 1.67
CA PRO A 41 11.08 -2.11 2.55
C PRO A 41 11.39 -0.60 2.44
N ASN A 42 12.22 -0.10 3.35
CA ASN A 42 12.69 1.28 3.28
C ASN A 42 13.51 1.49 2.00
N GLY A 43 13.26 2.62 1.32
CA GLY A 43 13.90 2.92 0.04
C GLY A 43 13.27 2.23 -1.18
N ALA A 44 12.22 1.42 -1.03
CA ALA A 44 11.56 0.75 -2.15
C ALA A 44 10.82 1.67 -3.13
N GLY A 45 10.59 2.95 -2.77
CA GLY A 45 9.90 3.92 -3.62
C GLY A 45 8.49 4.31 -3.13
N LYS A 46 8.02 3.82 -1.97
CA LYS A 46 6.68 4.12 -1.43
C LYS A 46 6.40 5.61 -1.31
N SER A 47 7.21 6.34 -0.54
CA SER A 47 7.03 7.79 -0.34
C SER A 47 7.17 8.57 -1.64
N THR A 48 8.10 8.16 -2.54
CA THR A 48 8.22 8.76 -3.88
C THR A 48 6.95 8.58 -4.70
N THR A 49 6.32 7.40 -4.63
CA THR A 49 5.05 7.12 -5.30
C THR A 49 3.94 8.03 -4.77
N ILE A 50 3.78 8.09 -3.43
CA ILE A 50 2.78 8.95 -2.79
C ILE A 50 3.00 10.42 -3.15
N GLU A 51 4.21 10.96 -3.01
CA GLU A 51 4.54 12.35 -3.34
C GLU A 51 4.21 12.73 -4.79
N ILE A 52 4.35 11.77 -5.74
CA ILE A 52 3.93 11.98 -7.12
C ILE A 52 2.40 12.02 -7.23
N LEU A 53 1.69 11.12 -6.55
CA LEU A 53 0.23 11.06 -6.58
C LEU A 53 -0.43 12.26 -5.89
N GLU A 54 0.21 12.82 -4.87
CA GLU A 54 -0.20 14.06 -4.20
C GLU A 54 0.04 15.32 -5.04
N GLY A 55 0.82 15.19 -6.14
CA GLY A 55 1.24 16.33 -6.96
C GLY A 55 2.29 17.22 -6.29
N TYR A 56 3.01 16.66 -5.30
CA TYR A 56 4.15 17.32 -4.66
C TYR A 56 5.44 17.14 -5.46
N ARG A 57 5.56 16.03 -6.20
CA ARG A 57 6.75 15.64 -6.96
C ARG A 57 6.40 15.29 -8.40
N ASP A 58 7.25 15.70 -9.35
CA ASP A 58 7.10 15.32 -10.75
C ASP A 58 7.66 13.92 -10.99
N ARG A 59 6.94 13.13 -11.80
CA ARG A 59 7.43 11.87 -12.35
C ARG A 59 8.43 12.09 -13.45
N SER A 60 9.31 11.12 -13.72
CA SER A 60 10.22 11.12 -14.88
C SER A 60 9.60 10.45 -16.12
N GLY A 61 8.60 9.58 -15.94
CA GLY A 61 7.90 8.88 -17.02
C GLY A 61 6.67 8.13 -16.52
N GLY A 62 5.96 7.50 -17.46
CA GLY A 62 4.70 6.81 -17.19
C GLY A 62 3.52 7.75 -17.01
N GLU A 63 2.39 7.20 -16.58
CA GLU A 63 1.14 7.93 -16.39
C GLU A 63 0.64 7.76 -14.95
N ALA A 64 0.03 8.84 -14.43
CA ALA A 64 -0.67 8.83 -13.16
C ALA A 64 -1.93 9.69 -13.26
N ARG A 65 -3.04 9.19 -12.75
CA ARG A 65 -4.29 9.93 -12.60
C ARG A 65 -4.81 9.74 -11.18
N VAL A 66 -5.23 10.83 -10.57
CA VAL A 66 -5.82 10.86 -9.23
C VAL A 66 -7.12 11.66 -9.32
N LEU A 67 -8.24 11.04 -8.99
CA LEU A 67 -9.58 11.60 -9.18
C LEU A 67 -9.80 12.10 -10.62
N GLY A 68 -9.28 11.35 -11.61
CA GLY A 68 -9.37 11.65 -13.04
C GLY A 68 -8.40 12.71 -13.56
N ILE A 69 -7.57 13.32 -12.71
CA ILE A 69 -6.65 14.41 -13.05
C ILE A 69 -5.20 13.94 -12.93
N ASP A 70 -4.34 14.37 -13.86
CA ASP A 70 -2.90 14.21 -13.75
C ASP A 70 -2.37 15.06 -12.58
N PRO A 71 -1.72 14.46 -11.55
CA PRO A 71 -1.24 15.19 -10.37
C PRO A 71 -0.33 16.38 -10.68
N GLN A 72 0.48 16.31 -11.75
CA GLN A 72 1.34 17.42 -12.20
C GLN A 72 0.54 18.64 -12.71
N LYS A 73 -0.75 18.45 -13.03
CA LYS A 73 -1.66 19.49 -13.50
C LYS A 73 -2.73 19.84 -12.46
N GLY A 74 -2.68 19.23 -11.29
CA GLY A 74 -3.66 19.39 -10.22
C GLY A 74 -3.69 20.81 -9.67
N GLY A 75 -4.82 21.51 -9.84
CA GLY A 75 -5.06 22.85 -9.29
C GLY A 75 -5.62 22.82 -7.87
N VAL A 76 -5.90 23.99 -7.30
CA VAL A 76 -6.40 24.16 -5.93
C VAL A 76 -7.70 23.36 -5.68
N ALA A 77 -8.64 23.40 -6.64
CA ALA A 77 -9.90 22.66 -6.52
C ALA A 77 -9.70 21.14 -6.46
N TRP A 78 -8.72 20.60 -7.17
CA TRP A 78 -8.35 19.19 -7.08
C TRP A 78 -7.69 18.88 -5.74
N LYS A 79 -6.74 19.71 -5.28
CA LYS A 79 -6.08 19.55 -3.98
C LYS A 79 -7.05 19.57 -2.81
N ALA A 80 -8.13 20.37 -2.90
CA ALA A 80 -9.17 20.43 -1.88
C ALA A 80 -9.98 19.11 -1.73
N ARG A 81 -9.87 18.19 -2.69
CA ARG A 81 -10.50 16.86 -2.63
C ARG A 81 -9.59 15.80 -2.03
N LEU A 82 -8.32 16.16 -1.73
CA LEU A 82 -7.32 15.28 -1.15
C LEU A 82 -7.13 15.58 0.33
N GLY A 83 -6.95 14.54 1.12
CA GLY A 83 -6.40 14.61 2.47
C GLY A 83 -5.00 14.02 2.47
N ILE A 84 -4.07 14.67 3.16
CA ILE A 84 -2.68 14.23 3.20
C ILE A 84 -2.19 14.23 4.63
N VAL A 85 -1.65 13.10 5.08
CA VAL A 85 -1.03 12.93 6.40
C VAL A 85 0.41 12.45 6.18
N LEU A 86 1.35 13.39 6.22
CA LEU A 86 2.78 13.12 5.96
C LEU A 86 3.43 12.39 7.14
N GLN A 87 4.54 11.68 6.88
CA GLN A 87 5.34 10.95 7.89
C GLN A 87 5.87 11.89 9.00
N SER A 88 6.30 13.08 8.64
CA SER A 88 6.75 14.10 9.61
C SER A 88 6.11 15.44 9.31
N THR A 89 5.55 16.08 10.32
CA THR A 89 5.12 17.47 10.26
C THR A 89 6.20 18.34 10.87
N GLY A 90 6.52 19.45 10.19
CA GLY A 90 7.44 20.46 10.67
C GLY A 90 6.98 21.06 12.01
N GLU A 91 7.79 21.96 12.57
CA GLU A 91 7.47 22.68 13.82
C GLU A 91 6.11 23.36 13.71
N THR A 92 5.14 22.81 14.43
CA THR A 92 3.80 23.39 14.54
C THR A 92 3.86 24.63 15.46
N GLY A 93 3.29 25.72 14.99
CA GLY A 93 3.33 27.02 15.63
C GLY A 93 2.70 27.09 17.03
N SER A 94 2.44 28.30 17.51
CA SER A 94 1.91 28.59 18.84
C SER A 94 0.38 28.39 18.97
N ALA A 95 -0.30 27.98 17.87
CA ALA A 95 -1.75 27.77 17.85
C ALA A 95 -2.18 26.60 18.76
N THR A 96 -3.39 26.69 19.27
CA THR A 96 -4.07 25.57 19.92
C THR A 96 -4.59 24.57 18.88
N VAL A 97 -4.95 23.35 19.32
CA VAL A 97 -5.56 22.33 18.44
C VAL A 97 -6.79 22.91 17.73
N ARG A 98 -7.70 23.52 18.48
CA ARG A 98 -8.94 24.11 17.96
C ARG A 98 -8.67 25.24 16.96
N GLU A 99 -7.76 26.15 17.30
CA GLU A 99 -7.39 27.25 16.39
C GLU A 99 -6.83 26.72 15.07
N GLN A 100 -5.93 25.73 15.13
CA GLN A 100 -5.33 25.15 13.95
C GLN A 100 -6.38 24.46 13.06
N LEU A 101 -7.24 23.61 13.65
CA LEU A 101 -8.30 22.94 12.91
C LEU A 101 -9.31 23.91 12.31
N SER A 102 -9.73 24.94 13.08
CA SER A 102 -10.64 25.97 12.60
C SER A 102 -10.04 26.78 11.44
N HIS A 103 -8.75 27.08 11.51
CA HIS A 103 -8.04 27.77 10.45
C HIS A 103 -8.03 26.94 9.16
N PHE A 104 -7.68 25.66 9.26
CA PHE A 104 -7.66 24.77 8.11
C PHE A 104 -9.06 24.48 7.56
N ALA A 105 -10.07 24.32 8.41
CA ALA A 105 -11.46 24.17 7.99
C ALA A 105 -11.90 25.33 7.06
N GLY A 106 -11.41 26.54 7.30
CA GLY A 106 -11.70 27.71 6.46
C GLY A 106 -11.21 27.62 5.00
N TYR A 107 -10.32 26.70 4.67
CA TYR A 107 -9.87 26.48 3.29
C TYR A 107 -10.80 25.58 2.46
N TYR A 108 -11.73 24.88 3.10
CA TYR A 108 -12.60 23.91 2.44
C TYR A 108 -14.04 24.41 2.35
N PRO A 109 -14.74 24.14 1.24
CA PRO A 109 -16.13 24.63 1.08
C PRO A 109 -17.13 23.91 2.00
N ASN A 110 -16.86 22.68 2.41
CA ASN A 110 -17.75 21.86 3.26
C ASN A 110 -16.92 21.04 4.26
N PRO A 111 -16.23 21.71 5.22
CA PRO A 111 -15.40 20.99 6.18
C PRO A 111 -16.24 20.15 7.14
N ARG A 112 -15.59 19.21 7.83
CA ARG A 112 -16.15 18.55 9.01
C ARG A 112 -16.25 19.55 10.15
N SER A 113 -17.14 19.29 11.09
CA SER A 113 -17.14 20.03 12.37
C SER A 113 -15.81 19.80 13.09
N VAL A 114 -15.22 20.89 13.60
CA VAL A 114 -13.96 20.82 14.37
C VAL A 114 -14.12 19.92 15.60
N ASP A 115 -15.29 20.01 16.28
CA ASP A 115 -15.56 19.18 17.46
C ASP A 115 -15.68 17.70 17.12
N GLU A 116 -16.37 17.36 16.01
CA GLU A 116 -16.45 15.97 15.51
C GLU A 116 -15.07 15.41 15.19
N VAL A 117 -14.21 16.20 14.54
CA VAL A 117 -12.86 15.76 14.19
C VAL A 117 -11.99 15.58 15.43
N ILE A 118 -12.05 16.51 16.41
CA ILE A 118 -11.33 16.38 17.68
C ILE A 118 -11.73 15.10 18.41
N ALA A 119 -13.03 14.81 18.49
CA ALA A 119 -13.51 13.58 19.11
C ALA A 119 -13.06 12.33 18.35
N ALA A 120 -13.18 12.34 17.00
CA ALA A 120 -12.81 11.21 16.16
C ALA A 120 -11.32 10.82 16.26
N VAL A 121 -10.43 11.80 16.48
CA VAL A 121 -8.99 11.53 16.68
C VAL A 121 -8.60 11.35 18.15
N GLY A 122 -9.56 11.38 19.09
CA GLY A 122 -9.31 11.20 20.53
C GLY A 122 -8.47 12.33 21.14
N LEU A 123 -8.74 13.58 20.76
CA LEU A 123 -8.10 14.78 21.31
C LEU A 123 -9.03 15.58 22.24
N GLU A 124 -10.11 14.97 22.73
CA GLU A 124 -11.01 15.56 23.70
C GLU A 124 -10.24 15.98 24.98
N GLY A 125 -10.54 17.15 25.49
CA GLY A 125 -9.83 17.77 26.62
C GLY A 125 -8.45 18.33 26.27
N GLN A 126 -8.03 18.28 25.01
CA GLN A 126 -6.78 18.86 24.51
C GLN A 126 -6.98 20.07 23.58
N GLU A 127 -8.23 20.43 23.32
CA GLU A 127 -8.65 21.39 22.29
C GLU A 127 -7.95 22.75 22.43
N ASN A 128 -7.78 23.19 23.68
CA ASN A 128 -7.20 24.49 24.00
C ASN A 128 -5.70 24.43 24.34
N LYS A 129 -5.10 23.23 24.25
CA LYS A 129 -3.65 23.10 24.40
C LYS A 129 -2.95 23.54 23.13
N ARG A 130 -1.82 24.20 23.31
CA ARG A 130 -0.93 24.54 22.18
C ARG A 130 -0.31 23.28 21.62
N ILE A 131 -0.26 23.15 20.29
CA ILE A 131 0.23 21.94 19.61
C ILE A 131 1.67 21.60 20.06
N ARG A 132 2.52 22.61 20.29
CA ARG A 132 3.88 22.40 20.81
C ARG A 132 3.94 21.74 22.21
N ALA A 133 2.87 21.84 22.99
CA ALA A 133 2.78 21.27 24.33
C ALA A 133 2.19 19.84 24.36
N LEU A 134 1.81 19.30 23.19
CA LEU A 134 1.30 17.95 23.03
C LEU A 134 2.45 16.93 23.00
N SER A 135 2.14 15.68 23.37
CA SER A 135 3.04 14.55 23.13
C SER A 135 3.20 14.29 21.63
N GLY A 136 4.22 13.52 21.23
CA GLY A 136 4.43 13.14 19.83
C GLY A 136 3.19 12.45 19.22
N GLY A 137 2.60 11.49 19.93
CA GLY A 137 1.38 10.80 19.50
C GLY A 137 0.18 11.75 19.39
N GLN A 138 0.01 12.69 20.35
CA GLN A 138 -1.05 13.68 20.26
C GLN A 138 -0.86 14.64 19.07
N ARG A 139 0.36 15.06 18.78
CA ARG A 139 0.66 15.86 17.57
C ARG A 139 0.30 15.07 16.31
N ARG A 140 0.66 13.80 16.24
CA ARG A 140 0.32 12.93 15.11
C ARG A 140 -1.19 12.82 14.88
N ARG A 141 -1.99 12.79 15.97
CA ARG A 141 -3.45 12.84 15.89
C ARG A 141 -3.98 14.18 15.32
N VAL A 142 -3.29 15.30 15.62
CA VAL A 142 -3.61 16.60 14.99
C VAL A 142 -3.34 16.55 13.48
N ASP A 143 -2.26 15.92 13.04
CA ASP A 143 -1.94 15.77 11.62
C ASP A 143 -3.02 14.98 10.89
N VAL A 144 -3.48 13.89 11.49
CA VAL A 144 -4.62 13.11 10.96
C VAL A 144 -5.88 13.97 10.91
N ALA A 145 -6.17 14.73 11.98
CA ALA A 145 -7.30 15.64 12.04
C ALA A 145 -7.28 16.68 10.90
N LEU A 146 -6.10 17.23 10.60
CA LEU A 146 -5.91 18.16 9.48
C LEU A 146 -6.13 17.47 8.13
N GLY A 147 -5.70 16.22 7.97
CA GLY A 147 -5.91 15.44 6.76
C GLY A 147 -7.38 15.14 6.46
N VAL A 148 -8.23 15.02 7.49
CA VAL A 148 -9.65 14.61 7.32
C VAL A 148 -10.64 15.77 7.43
N ILE A 149 -10.22 16.95 7.92
CA ILE A 149 -11.11 18.11 8.15
C ILE A 149 -11.86 18.55 6.89
N GLY A 150 -11.22 18.43 5.71
CA GLY A 150 -11.74 18.84 4.42
C GLY A 150 -12.75 17.88 3.78
N ARG A 151 -13.15 16.76 4.42
CA ARG A 151 -13.95 15.67 3.83
C ARG A 151 -13.34 15.17 2.51
N PRO A 152 -12.10 14.66 2.52
CA PRO A 152 -11.43 14.25 1.29
C PRO A 152 -12.14 13.07 0.62
N GLU A 153 -12.11 13.04 -0.73
CA GLU A 153 -12.52 11.86 -1.50
C GLU A 153 -11.41 10.79 -1.51
N LEU A 154 -10.14 11.24 -1.44
CA LEU A 154 -8.96 10.37 -1.32
C LEU A 154 -8.07 10.89 -0.19
N LEU A 155 -7.73 9.99 0.74
CA LEU A 155 -6.86 10.25 1.88
C LEU A 155 -5.54 9.48 1.71
N PHE A 156 -4.42 10.21 1.69
CA PHE A 156 -3.08 9.66 1.73
C PHE A 156 -2.58 9.60 3.17
N LEU A 157 -2.10 8.45 3.59
CA LEU A 157 -1.59 8.18 4.93
C LEU A 157 -0.19 7.58 4.83
N ASP A 158 0.83 8.39 5.10
CA ASP A 158 2.21 7.90 5.10
C ASP A 158 2.65 7.59 6.53
N GLU A 159 2.71 6.28 6.86
CA GLU A 159 3.05 5.74 8.19
C GLU A 159 2.29 6.41 9.34
N PRO A 160 0.94 6.43 9.33
CA PRO A 160 0.15 7.32 10.17
C PRO A 160 0.23 6.99 11.67
N THR A 161 0.48 5.75 12.06
CA THR A 161 0.45 5.30 13.46
C THR A 161 1.84 5.21 14.11
N THR A 162 2.88 5.70 13.43
CA THR A 162 4.22 5.72 13.99
C THR A 162 4.25 6.52 15.28
N GLY A 163 4.70 5.89 16.38
CA GLY A 163 4.76 6.50 17.71
C GLY A 163 3.43 6.48 18.49
N PHE A 164 2.38 5.81 17.99
CA PHE A 164 1.15 5.60 18.75
C PHE A 164 1.34 4.47 19.77
N ASP A 165 0.73 4.64 20.94
CA ASP A 165 0.49 3.53 21.85
C ASP A 165 -0.61 2.59 21.29
N PRO A 166 -0.77 1.37 21.83
CA PRO A 166 -1.75 0.41 21.32
C PRO A 166 -3.20 0.91 21.32
N GLU A 167 -3.60 1.69 22.34
CA GLU A 167 -4.95 2.25 22.43
C GLU A 167 -5.17 3.32 21.36
N ALA A 168 -4.22 4.24 21.19
CA ALA A 168 -4.26 5.25 20.15
C ALA A 168 -4.34 4.64 18.75
N ARG A 169 -3.61 3.53 18.51
CA ARG A 169 -3.65 2.81 17.24
C ARG A 169 -5.02 2.20 16.97
N GLN A 170 -5.65 1.59 17.97
CA GLN A 170 -7.01 1.03 17.82
C GLN A 170 -8.04 2.12 17.50
N ASN A 171 -7.99 3.25 18.21
CA ASN A 171 -8.87 4.39 17.96
C ASN A 171 -8.68 4.95 16.56
N PHE A 172 -7.44 5.05 16.09
CA PHE A 172 -7.13 5.46 14.72
C PHE A 172 -7.68 4.46 13.70
N TRP A 173 -7.53 3.16 13.90
CA TRP A 173 -8.09 2.15 13.00
C TRP A 173 -9.63 2.23 12.93
N GLN A 174 -10.28 2.55 14.04
CA GLN A 174 -11.72 2.79 14.06
C GLN A 174 -12.09 4.01 13.20
N LEU A 175 -11.38 5.13 13.35
CA LEU A 175 -11.57 6.32 12.52
C LEU A 175 -11.42 5.98 11.02
N ILE A 176 -10.39 5.24 10.63
CA ILE A 176 -10.18 4.85 9.23
C ILE A 176 -11.34 4.02 8.69
N ARG A 177 -11.86 3.07 9.49
CA ARG A 177 -13.03 2.27 9.11
C ARG A 177 -14.31 3.13 8.98
N GLU A 178 -14.45 4.18 9.78
CA GLU A 178 -15.57 5.14 9.68
C GLU A 178 -15.45 5.98 8.42
N LEU A 179 -14.30 6.56 8.13
CA LEU A 179 -14.04 7.31 6.90
C LEU A 179 -14.31 6.48 5.64
N LYS A 180 -13.88 5.21 5.66
CA LYS A 180 -14.17 4.26 4.58
C LYS A 180 -15.68 4.02 4.41
N ARG A 181 -16.43 3.82 5.52
CA ARG A 181 -17.90 3.67 5.46
C ARG A 181 -18.62 4.91 4.92
N GLU A 182 -18.03 6.09 5.09
CA GLU A 182 -18.51 7.34 4.50
C GLU A 182 -18.15 7.49 3.02
N GLY A 183 -17.39 6.54 2.44
CA GLY A 183 -17.00 6.52 1.03
C GLY A 183 -15.66 7.15 0.71
N THR A 184 -14.85 7.52 1.72
CA THR A 184 -13.48 7.99 1.51
C THR A 184 -12.61 6.83 1.01
N THR A 185 -11.89 7.05 -0.10
CA THR A 185 -10.85 6.14 -0.58
C THR A 185 -9.56 6.42 0.18
N ILE A 186 -8.79 5.39 0.52
CA ILE A 186 -7.60 5.55 1.37
C ILE A 186 -6.41 4.85 0.72
N LEU A 187 -5.30 5.58 0.56
CA LEU A 187 -3.99 5.01 0.24
C LEU A 187 -3.11 5.09 1.48
N LEU A 188 -2.75 3.92 2.00
CA LEU A 188 -2.00 3.75 3.24
C LEU A 188 -0.61 3.18 2.95
N THR A 189 0.47 3.83 3.43
CA THR A 189 1.75 3.15 3.63
C THR A 189 1.93 2.83 5.10
N THR A 190 2.51 1.70 5.37
CA THR A 190 2.88 1.30 6.73
C THR A 190 4.02 0.29 6.71
N HIS A 191 4.81 0.28 7.75
CA HIS A 191 5.75 -0.80 8.05
C HIS A 191 5.16 -1.78 9.09
N TYR A 192 3.97 -1.49 9.62
CA TYR A 192 3.21 -2.39 10.50
C TYR A 192 2.26 -3.23 9.65
N LEU A 193 2.64 -4.47 9.36
CA LEU A 193 1.84 -5.35 8.49
C LEU A 193 0.49 -5.71 9.12
N ASP A 194 0.39 -5.72 10.45
CA ASP A 194 -0.88 -5.83 11.16
C ASP A 194 -1.85 -4.70 10.81
N GLU A 195 -1.35 -3.46 10.67
CA GLU A 195 -2.17 -2.32 10.28
C GLU A 195 -2.72 -2.51 8.86
N ALA A 196 -1.86 -2.92 7.92
CA ALA A 196 -2.27 -3.24 6.56
C ALA A 196 -3.32 -4.36 6.54
N ALA A 197 -3.10 -5.45 7.31
CA ALA A 197 -4.03 -6.58 7.41
C ALA A 197 -5.39 -6.18 8.00
N GLN A 198 -5.42 -5.22 8.93
CA GLN A 198 -6.66 -4.78 9.61
C GLN A 198 -7.46 -3.75 8.82
N LEU A 199 -6.82 -2.96 7.98
CA LEU A 199 -7.43 -1.81 7.30
C LEU A 199 -7.55 -2.00 5.78
N GLY A 200 -6.59 -2.71 5.15
CA GLY A 200 -6.49 -2.85 3.71
C GLY A 200 -7.51 -3.82 3.13
N ASP A 201 -8.07 -3.47 1.99
CA ASP A 201 -8.84 -4.40 1.13
C ASP A 201 -7.92 -5.09 0.13
N ARG A 202 -7.02 -4.28 -0.46
CA ARG A 202 -6.02 -4.70 -1.43
C ARG A 202 -4.68 -4.07 -1.07
N ALA A 203 -3.61 -4.69 -1.56
CA ALA A 203 -2.28 -4.14 -1.41
C ALA A 203 -1.45 -4.30 -2.68
N ALA A 204 -0.39 -3.48 -2.79
CA ALA A 204 0.75 -3.73 -3.64
C ALA A 204 2.03 -3.74 -2.80
N VAL A 205 2.91 -4.69 -3.09
CA VAL A 205 4.26 -4.76 -2.50
C VAL A 205 5.24 -4.19 -3.51
N ILE A 206 5.97 -3.14 -3.12
CA ILE A 206 7.02 -2.53 -3.93
C ILE A 206 8.38 -2.96 -3.39
N ALA A 207 9.27 -3.41 -4.28
CA ALA A 207 10.67 -3.62 -3.98
C ALA A 207 11.52 -3.15 -5.17
N GLY A 208 12.67 -2.52 -4.90
CA GLY A 208 13.57 -2.01 -5.95
C GLY A 208 12.91 -1.07 -6.98
N GLY A 209 11.86 -0.34 -6.57
CA GLY A 209 11.14 0.58 -7.46
C GLY A 209 10.11 -0.07 -8.39
N THR A 210 9.80 -1.36 -8.21
CA THR A 210 8.83 -2.11 -9.01
C THR A 210 7.77 -2.77 -8.12
N VAL A 211 6.57 -3.03 -8.66
CA VAL A 211 5.54 -3.83 -7.96
C VAL A 211 5.87 -5.30 -8.16
N ILE A 212 6.15 -6.00 -7.05
CA ILE A 212 6.48 -7.45 -7.06
C ILE A 212 5.29 -8.35 -6.75
N ALA A 213 4.25 -7.81 -6.10
CA ALA A 213 2.98 -8.50 -5.88
C ALA A 213 1.87 -7.46 -5.69
N GLN A 214 0.65 -7.79 -6.14
CA GLN A 214 -0.54 -6.99 -5.85
C GLN A 214 -1.79 -7.86 -5.86
N GLY A 215 -2.79 -7.51 -5.06
CA GLY A 215 -4.03 -8.26 -4.98
C GLY A 215 -4.83 -7.91 -3.73
N ARG A 216 -5.88 -8.69 -3.46
CA ARG A 216 -6.63 -8.62 -2.20
C ARG A 216 -5.73 -9.04 -1.04
N MET A 217 -6.00 -8.50 0.14
CA MET A 217 -5.20 -8.82 1.35
C MET A 217 -5.20 -10.30 1.70
N ASP A 218 -6.29 -11.02 1.37
CA ASP A 218 -6.45 -12.45 1.59
C ASP A 218 -5.87 -13.32 0.46
N GLU A 219 -5.43 -12.72 -0.65
CA GLU A 219 -4.91 -13.41 -1.83
C GLU A 219 -3.46 -13.01 -2.16
N ILE A 220 -2.92 -11.99 -1.50
CA ILE A 220 -1.56 -11.51 -1.75
C ILE A 220 -0.55 -12.60 -1.41
N GLY A 221 0.38 -12.86 -2.33
CA GLY A 221 1.32 -13.99 -2.21
C GLY A 221 0.84 -15.29 -2.88
N GLY A 222 -0.36 -15.26 -3.50
CA GLY A 222 -0.92 -16.38 -4.24
C GLY A 222 -1.95 -17.19 -3.45
N PRO A 223 -2.66 -18.12 -4.11
CA PRO A 223 -3.82 -18.82 -3.55
C PRO A 223 -3.49 -19.69 -2.31
N ASP A 224 -2.24 -20.14 -2.18
CA ASP A 224 -1.80 -21.01 -1.09
C ASP A 224 -1.00 -20.27 0.00
N ALA A 225 -0.82 -18.94 -0.15
CA ALA A 225 0.03 -18.17 0.75
C ALA A 225 -0.44 -18.24 2.22
N LEU A 226 -1.75 -18.18 2.46
CA LEU A 226 -2.36 -18.28 3.78
C LEU A 226 -2.69 -19.73 4.21
N THR A 227 -2.38 -20.72 3.36
CA THR A 227 -2.64 -22.14 3.71
C THR A 227 -1.77 -22.53 4.90
N PRO A 228 -2.37 -23.08 5.99
CA PRO A 228 -1.62 -23.53 7.16
C PRO A 228 -0.51 -24.51 6.80
N VAL A 229 0.61 -24.38 7.50
CA VAL A 229 1.80 -25.21 7.33
C VAL A 229 1.97 -26.06 8.58
N VAL A 230 2.02 -27.38 8.41
CA VAL A 230 2.36 -28.34 9.46
C VAL A 230 3.83 -28.68 9.33
N ARG A 231 4.59 -28.50 10.40
CA ARG A 231 6.00 -28.87 10.51
C ARG A 231 6.16 -29.92 11.59
N TRP A 232 7.00 -30.90 11.34
CA TRP A 232 7.36 -31.94 12.32
C TRP A 232 8.74 -32.52 12.00
N ARG A 233 9.26 -33.33 12.91
CA ARG A 233 10.42 -34.17 12.64
C ARG A 233 9.98 -35.61 12.40
N ASP A 234 10.49 -36.22 11.36
CA ASP A 234 10.27 -37.66 11.13
C ASP A 234 11.16 -38.51 12.04
N SER A 235 11.00 -39.84 11.99
CA SER A 235 11.75 -40.82 12.80
C SER A 235 13.28 -40.77 12.59
N SER A 236 13.76 -40.15 11.50
CA SER A 236 15.18 -39.91 11.24
C SER A 236 15.67 -38.58 11.84
N GLY A 237 14.81 -37.78 12.46
CA GLY A 237 15.11 -36.43 12.94
C GLY A 237 15.07 -35.35 11.87
N THR A 238 14.68 -35.71 10.64
CA THR A 238 14.60 -34.77 9.51
C THR A 238 13.36 -33.91 9.61
N LYS A 239 13.51 -32.59 9.44
CA LYS A 239 12.38 -31.64 9.40
C LYS A 239 11.54 -31.91 8.15
N ARG A 240 10.23 -32.05 8.36
CA ARG A 240 9.21 -32.18 7.32
C ARG A 240 8.27 -31.00 7.37
N THR A 241 7.74 -30.64 6.23
CA THR A 241 6.80 -29.53 6.08
C THR A 241 5.73 -29.90 5.09
N GLU A 242 4.46 -29.65 5.44
CA GLU A 242 3.31 -29.88 4.56
C GLU A 242 2.35 -28.70 4.66
N ARG A 243 1.85 -28.23 3.49
CA ARG A 243 0.80 -27.20 3.43
C ARG A 243 -0.56 -27.92 3.31
N THR A 244 -1.51 -27.55 4.16
CA THR A 244 -2.84 -28.18 4.15
C THR A 244 -3.91 -27.25 4.69
N SER A 245 -5.07 -27.23 4.01
CA SER A 245 -6.26 -26.50 4.45
C SER A 245 -6.92 -27.13 5.69
N SER A 246 -6.55 -28.36 6.05
CA SER A 246 -7.13 -29.14 7.15
C SER A 246 -6.04 -29.67 8.10
N PRO A 247 -5.29 -28.79 8.80
CA PRO A 247 -4.14 -29.20 9.58
C PRO A 247 -4.47 -30.21 10.70
N ALA A 248 -5.63 -30.09 11.35
CA ALA A 248 -6.04 -31.03 12.38
C ALA A 248 -6.26 -32.46 11.84
N ALA A 249 -6.90 -32.58 10.65
CA ALA A 249 -7.10 -33.86 10.01
C ALA A 249 -5.77 -34.47 9.56
N PHE A 250 -4.88 -33.65 8.98
CA PHE A 250 -3.54 -34.08 8.60
C PHE A 250 -2.74 -34.58 9.77
N VAL A 251 -2.72 -33.87 10.90
CA VAL A 251 -2.01 -34.27 12.12
C VAL A 251 -2.56 -35.60 12.68
N ALA A 252 -3.88 -35.77 12.71
CA ALA A 252 -4.49 -37.03 13.15
C ALA A 252 -4.08 -38.21 12.24
N GLN A 253 -4.05 -38.02 10.93
CA GLN A 253 -3.58 -39.02 9.97
C GLN A 253 -2.08 -39.33 10.16
N LEU A 254 -1.26 -38.30 10.33
CA LEU A 254 0.18 -38.42 10.57
C LEU A 254 0.46 -39.22 11.86
N GLN A 255 -0.26 -38.92 12.96
CA GLN A 255 -0.15 -39.61 14.23
C GLN A 255 -0.53 -41.10 14.10
N ALA A 256 -1.59 -41.40 13.33
CA ALA A 256 -1.98 -42.76 13.07
C ALA A 256 -0.92 -43.54 12.24
N GLN A 257 -0.26 -42.88 11.30
CA GLN A 257 0.83 -43.48 10.52
C GLN A 257 2.11 -43.73 11.31
N LEU A 258 2.47 -42.78 12.19
CA LEU A 258 3.67 -42.89 13.03
C LEU A 258 3.47 -43.80 14.24
N GLY A 259 2.22 -44.04 14.64
CA GLY A 259 1.91 -44.79 15.88
C GLY A 259 2.25 -44.04 17.18
N CYS A 260 2.70 -42.81 17.09
CA CYS A 260 3.07 -41.93 18.21
C CYS A 260 2.82 -40.47 17.86
N GLU A 261 2.90 -39.58 18.81
CA GLU A 261 2.83 -38.12 18.56
C GLU A 261 4.05 -37.67 17.74
N PRO A 262 3.85 -36.89 16.66
CA PRO A 262 4.95 -36.38 15.86
C PRO A 262 5.89 -35.48 16.70
N ASP A 263 7.21 -35.71 16.60
CA ASP A 263 8.21 -34.91 17.31
C ASP A 263 8.26 -33.48 16.74
N ALA A 264 8.41 -32.48 17.63
CA ALA A 264 8.49 -31.05 17.32
C ALA A 264 7.35 -30.58 16.39
N LEU A 265 6.11 -31.06 16.64
CA LEU A 265 4.94 -30.68 15.86
C LEU A 265 4.59 -29.21 16.04
N GLU A 266 4.52 -28.50 14.93
CA GLU A 266 4.07 -27.10 14.85
C GLU A 266 2.99 -26.97 13.78
N ILE A 267 1.94 -26.19 14.09
CA ILE A 267 0.94 -25.77 13.09
C ILE A 267 1.04 -24.26 12.98
N ILE A 268 1.60 -23.80 11.85
CA ILE A 268 1.82 -22.41 11.55
C ILE A 268 0.71 -21.95 10.60
N ARG A 269 0.03 -20.86 10.96
CA ARG A 269 -0.87 -20.16 10.07
C ARG A 269 -0.13 -18.93 9.58
N PRO A 270 0.29 -18.89 8.30
CA PRO A 270 1.04 -17.76 7.80
C PRO A 270 0.29 -16.45 8.01
N SER A 271 0.98 -15.45 8.50
CA SER A 271 0.50 -14.07 8.62
C SER A 271 0.83 -13.30 7.34
N LEU A 272 0.25 -12.10 7.20
CA LEU A 272 0.68 -11.18 6.14
C LEU A 272 2.18 -10.86 6.23
N GLU A 273 2.74 -10.85 7.45
CA GLU A 273 4.17 -10.62 7.66
C GLU A 273 5.02 -11.75 7.09
N ASP A 274 4.63 -13.00 7.30
CA ASP A 274 5.34 -14.17 6.72
C ASP A 274 5.30 -14.10 5.19
N ILE A 275 4.14 -13.81 4.60
CA ILE A 275 3.97 -13.67 3.15
C ILE A 275 4.82 -12.53 2.60
N TYR A 276 4.81 -11.39 3.25
CA TYR A 276 5.60 -10.23 2.86
C TYR A 276 7.10 -10.53 2.88
N LEU A 277 7.59 -11.19 3.94
CA LEU A 277 8.99 -11.57 4.07
C LEU A 277 9.40 -12.57 2.98
N ASP A 278 8.54 -13.54 2.66
CA ASP A 278 8.77 -14.50 1.58
C ASP A 278 8.85 -13.78 0.21
N LEU A 279 7.94 -12.84 -0.08
CA LEU A 279 7.93 -12.07 -1.34
C LEU A 279 9.17 -11.20 -1.50
N VAL A 280 9.55 -10.45 -0.46
CA VAL A 280 10.72 -9.57 -0.48
C VAL A 280 12.02 -10.40 -0.52
N GLY A 281 12.09 -11.48 0.26
CA GLY A 281 13.24 -12.39 0.28
C GLY A 281 13.46 -13.07 -1.07
N ALA A 282 12.41 -13.50 -1.77
CA ALA A 282 12.49 -14.07 -3.11
C ALA A 282 12.96 -13.04 -4.15
N TYR A 283 12.56 -11.78 -4.00
CA TYR A 283 13.01 -10.69 -4.87
C TYR A 283 14.51 -10.36 -4.67
N GLU A 284 14.97 -10.31 -3.42
CA GLU A 284 16.36 -10.00 -3.09
C GLU A 284 17.35 -11.14 -3.39
N ASN A 285 16.86 -12.40 -3.35
CA ASN A 285 17.68 -13.61 -3.56
C ASN A 285 17.04 -14.54 -4.60
N PRO A 286 17.04 -14.19 -5.89
CA PRO A 286 16.40 -14.98 -6.95
C PRO A 286 17.03 -16.36 -7.19
N SER A 287 18.14 -16.69 -6.50
CA SER A 287 18.89 -17.96 -6.64
C SER A 287 18.39 -19.08 -5.73
N VAL A 288 17.45 -18.84 -4.82
CA VAL A 288 16.85 -19.88 -3.99
C VAL A 288 15.62 -20.40 -4.73
N GLU A 289 15.69 -21.60 -5.31
CA GLU A 289 14.58 -22.34 -5.95
C GLU A 289 13.44 -22.58 -4.96
N ASN A 290 12.59 -21.59 -4.79
CA ASN A 290 11.22 -21.77 -4.38
C ASN A 290 10.36 -21.28 -5.55
N GLY A 291 9.50 -22.16 -6.08
CA GLY A 291 8.72 -21.89 -7.29
C GLY A 291 8.18 -20.46 -7.29
N ALA A 292 8.64 -19.68 -8.27
CA ALA A 292 8.23 -18.29 -8.43
C ALA A 292 6.70 -18.22 -8.48
N PRO A 293 6.04 -17.34 -7.69
CA PRO A 293 4.63 -17.09 -7.88
C PRO A 293 4.44 -16.44 -9.26
N GLU A 294 3.61 -17.06 -10.08
CA GLU A 294 3.16 -16.50 -11.34
C GLU A 294 2.54 -15.11 -11.05
N ILE A 295 2.99 -14.09 -11.75
CA ILE A 295 2.45 -12.71 -11.61
C ILE A 295 1.01 -12.74 -12.14
N VAL A 296 0.06 -12.96 -11.26
CA VAL A 296 -1.36 -12.91 -11.57
C VAL A 296 -1.78 -11.45 -11.61
N GLY A 297 -1.99 -10.92 -12.82
CA GLY A 297 -2.65 -9.61 -12.96
C GLY A 297 -2.05 -8.60 -13.95
N ALA A 298 -1.13 -9.00 -14.86
CA ALA A 298 -0.81 -8.13 -15.98
C ALA A 298 -1.90 -8.30 -17.07
N PRO A 299 -2.55 -7.23 -17.55
CA PRO A 299 -3.45 -7.33 -18.69
C PRO A 299 -2.66 -7.74 -19.94
N ASP A 300 -3.16 -8.75 -20.68
CA ASP A 300 -2.61 -9.23 -21.96
C ASP A 300 -2.42 -8.05 -22.94
N GLU A 301 -1.19 -7.77 -23.31
CA GLU A 301 -0.91 -6.92 -24.47
C GLU A 301 -1.31 -7.68 -25.75
N PRO A 302 -2.06 -7.07 -26.67
CA PRO A 302 -2.33 -7.68 -27.96
C PRO A 302 -1.03 -7.75 -28.77
N ARG A 303 -0.58 -8.97 -29.06
CA ARG A 303 0.55 -9.24 -29.96
C ARG A 303 0.24 -8.69 -31.34
N HIS A 304 0.92 -7.63 -31.73
CA HIS A 304 0.92 -7.17 -33.11
C HIS A 304 1.58 -8.22 -33.99
N ALA A 305 0.81 -8.73 -34.93
CA ALA A 305 1.27 -9.65 -35.97
C ALA A 305 2.35 -8.97 -36.83
N GLU A 306 3.55 -9.52 -36.83
CA GLU A 306 4.58 -9.18 -37.83
C GLU A 306 4.10 -9.53 -39.24
N SER A 307 3.84 -8.51 -40.05
CA SER A 307 3.66 -8.67 -41.48
C SER A 307 5.02 -8.86 -42.14
N THR A 308 5.27 -10.04 -42.63
CA THR A 308 6.36 -10.45 -43.50
C THR A 308 6.45 -9.51 -44.71
N ARG A 309 7.50 -8.68 -44.82
CA ARG A 309 7.87 -8.02 -46.08
C ARG A 309 8.93 -8.82 -46.80
N VAL A 310 8.50 -9.31 -47.95
CA VAL A 310 9.31 -9.94 -48.99
C VAL A 310 10.34 -8.93 -49.51
N VAL A 311 11.61 -9.34 -49.47
CA VAL A 311 12.73 -8.63 -50.10
C VAL A 311 12.72 -8.98 -51.59
N THR A 312 12.49 -8.00 -52.45
CA THR A 312 12.90 -8.05 -53.87
C THR A 312 14.05 -7.09 -54.09
N SER A 313 15.16 -7.66 -54.48
CA SER A 313 16.37 -7.02 -54.98
C SER A 313 16.12 -6.38 -56.33
N HIS A 314 16.53 -5.12 -56.54
CA HIS A 314 17.00 -4.66 -57.83
C HIS A 314 18.11 -3.61 -57.66
N SER A 315 19.19 -3.92 -58.30
CA SER A 315 20.41 -3.15 -58.52
C SER A 315 20.22 -2.03 -59.55
N GLU A 316 21.25 -1.19 -59.58
CA GLU A 316 21.63 -0.20 -60.64
C GLU A 316 21.31 1.25 -60.25
N GLU A 317 22.26 2.05 -60.06
CA GLU A 317 23.40 2.63 -60.80
C GLU A 317 23.22 4.15 -60.99
N THR A 318 24.26 4.84 -60.67
CA THR A 318 24.79 6.03 -61.34
C THR A 318 24.25 7.45 -61.07
N SER A 319 25.14 8.21 -60.43
CA SER A 319 25.79 9.46 -60.94
C SER A 319 25.11 10.83 -60.76
N ARG A 320 25.89 11.71 -60.11
CA ARG A 320 26.11 13.16 -60.36
C ARG A 320 24.92 14.14 -60.14
N LEU A 321 25.04 14.93 -59.13
CA LEU A 321 25.59 16.30 -59.14
C LEU A 321 25.59 16.88 -57.74
#